data_7fb09c8e7b12492aeb9af4387737c674
#
_entry.id   7fb09c8e7b12492aeb9af4387737c674
#
_cell.length_a   1.000
_cell.length_b   1.000
_cell.length_c   1.000
_cell.angle_alpha   90.00
_cell.angle_beta   90.00
_cell.angle_gamma   90.00
#
_symmetry.space_group_name_H-M   'P 1'
#
loop_
_entity.id
_entity.type
_entity.pdbx_description
1 polymer ?
#
loop_
_entity_poly.entity_id
_entity_poly.type
_entity_poly.pdbx_seq_one_letter_code
_entity_poly.pdbx_strand_id
1 'polypeptide(L)'
;MKRTITLLYATALTGCIPLCAQRTANVNLDSETRYQKIDGFGGCGMNGQWADVYTQEQVDRLWGPGGMGYNIMRIRINPDESNWKSYVNAVKWAKAHGAIVFASPWTPPFRFKVGAEQTWGESSNHGHINTDSIDSYARWLERYRQFMEDQGAAIDILSVQNESDYDPEGYEGCLYTVDEMTRMVTALHQHLSPECKVMAPECFGWDSHKYNRELVKSAAMRNSIDIWGNHIYGVNDMTYVDYVRSLTKRPMWMTEYIFDEDKVGTWESACDFVESIDSCMRAGFSAYVYYNMINHMFGEGKGGGNASELSTFAYVLGHYARYATGMTRIKSSFSDKGKTPVNGSAYVSENGDTLSLFVLNRSSEPVKLKANLPFESRQVYAVLTNATRNRFVQDVSTQYAGTASPEIDLLGNAFYTLQFIRTEAETPEPSEPTVMEAYKKTTEVNPLNPYRFCADPTSVEYEGRLYVYGTNDQQEFDATGGLTSNTYGKIRSLVMMSTEDLVNWTYHGTIDMTAVCGQWLNASWAP
;
A
#
# COMPACT_ATOMS: atom_id res chain seq x y z
N MET A 1 41.93 -19.77 -66.27
CA MET A 1 40.99 -19.95 -65.17
C MET A 1 40.30 -18.63 -64.89
N LYS A 2 39.12 -18.44 -65.39
CA LYS A 2 38.30 -17.22 -65.14
C LYS A 2 37.39 -17.51 -63.92
N ARG A 3 37.55 -16.72 -62.82
CA ARG A 3 36.63 -16.78 -61.71
C ARG A 3 35.48 -15.80 -61.97
N THR A 4 34.29 -16.33 -62.08
CA THR A 4 33.05 -15.57 -62.17
C THR A 4 32.61 -15.18 -60.77
N ILE A 5 32.45 -13.89 -60.50
CA ILE A 5 31.90 -13.35 -59.27
C ILE A 5 30.41 -13.19 -59.50
N THR A 6 29.60 -13.93 -58.75
CA THR A 6 28.13 -13.81 -58.76
C THR A 6 27.77 -12.77 -57.70
N LEU A 7 27.23 -11.63 -58.14
CA LEU A 7 26.65 -10.62 -57.28
C LEU A 7 25.24 -11.08 -56.87
N LEU A 8 25.03 -11.34 -55.59
CA LEU A 8 23.69 -11.52 -55.02
C LEU A 8 23.10 -10.13 -54.72
N TYR A 9 22.05 -9.80 -55.46
CA TYR A 9 21.20 -8.67 -55.13
C TYR A 9 20.31 -9.05 -53.93
N ALA A 10 20.54 -8.43 -52.77
CA ALA A 10 19.63 -8.47 -51.67
C ALA A 10 18.49 -7.47 -51.96
N THR A 11 17.33 -7.96 -52.34
CA THR A 11 16.10 -7.17 -52.40
C THR A 11 15.66 -6.88 -50.96
N ALA A 12 15.87 -5.65 -50.51
CA ALA A 12 15.26 -5.15 -49.31
C ALA A 12 13.74 -5.08 -49.50
N LEU A 13 13.05 -6.03 -48.90
CA LEU A 13 11.61 -5.92 -48.66
C LEU A 13 11.39 -4.80 -47.62
N THR A 14 11.18 -3.58 -48.11
CA THR A 14 10.55 -2.53 -47.32
C THR A 14 9.09 -2.90 -47.10
N GLY A 15 8.84 -3.76 -46.13
CA GLY A 15 7.51 -3.94 -45.59
C GLY A 15 7.09 -2.62 -44.95
N CYS A 16 6.18 -1.89 -45.57
CA CYS A 16 5.41 -0.87 -44.91
C CYS A 16 4.68 -1.53 -43.72
N ILE A 17 5.24 -1.43 -42.53
CA ILE A 17 4.50 -1.65 -41.31
C ILE A 17 3.45 -0.55 -41.34
N PRO A 18 2.14 -0.85 -41.38
CA PRO A 18 1.14 0.19 -41.25
C PRO A 18 1.41 0.88 -39.91
N LEU A 19 1.67 2.17 -39.94
CA LEU A 19 1.68 3.00 -38.78
C LEU A 19 0.25 2.95 -38.26
N CYS A 20 -0.03 1.96 -37.40
CA CYS A 20 -1.30 1.91 -36.71
C CYS A 20 -1.38 3.21 -35.90
N ALA A 21 -2.37 4.04 -36.17
CA ALA A 21 -2.54 5.28 -35.44
C ALA A 21 -2.53 4.95 -33.94
N GLN A 22 -1.59 5.52 -33.19
CA GLN A 22 -1.46 5.28 -31.77
C GLN A 22 -2.80 5.57 -31.10
N ARG A 23 -3.30 4.61 -30.33
CA ARG A 23 -4.56 4.74 -29.60
C ARG A 23 -4.49 5.93 -28.65
N THR A 24 -5.52 6.75 -28.63
CA THR A 24 -5.59 7.94 -27.80
C THR A 24 -6.71 7.82 -26.79
N ALA A 25 -6.44 8.17 -25.55
CA ALA A 25 -7.39 8.33 -24.46
C ALA A 25 -7.32 9.76 -23.90
N ASN A 26 -8.40 10.20 -23.26
CA ASN A 26 -8.41 11.48 -22.56
C ASN A 26 -8.85 11.28 -21.12
N VAL A 27 -8.32 12.11 -20.21
CA VAL A 27 -8.80 12.24 -18.85
C VAL A 27 -9.00 13.72 -18.51
N ASN A 28 -10.20 14.06 -18.02
CA ASN A 28 -10.50 15.38 -17.49
C ASN A 28 -10.47 15.33 -15.97
N LEU A 29 -9.70 16.21 -15.34
CA LEU A 29 -9.49 16.30 -13.91
C LEU A 29 -10.11 17.60 -13.39
N ASP A 30 -11.08 17.45 -12.49
CA ASP A 30 -11.84 18.55 -11.89
C ASP A 30 -11.52 18.59 -10.39
N SER A 31 -10.60 19.47 -9.99
CA SER A 31 -10.16 19.63 -8.60
C SER A 31 -11.17 20.35 -7.70
N GLU A 32 -12.18 20.99 -8.29
CA GLU A 32 -13.25 21.66 -7.53
C GLU A 32 -14.28 20.64 -7.00
N THR A 33 -14.47 19.54 -7.73
CA THR A 33 -15.31 18.43 -7.28
C THR A 33 -14.48 17.48 -6.43
N ARG A 34 -14.53 17.69 -5.11
CA ARG A 34 -13.77 16.92 -4.10
C ARG A 34 -14.65 15.89 -3.41
N TYR A 35 -14.07 14.74 -3.10
CA TYR A 35 -14.72 13.64 -2.41
C TYR A 35 -14.06 13.40 -1.03
N GLN A 36 -13.80 12.16 -0.67
CA GLN A 36 -13.19 11.82 0.60
C GLN A 36 -11.67 12.14 0.63
N LYS A 37 -11.18 12.51 1.82
CA LYS A 37 -9.75 12.47 2.14
C LYS A 37 -9.34 11.01 2.38
N ILE A 38 -8.16 10.63 1.92
CA ILE A 38 -7.64 9.28 2.03
C ILE A 38 -6.89 9.14 3.36
N ASP A 39 -7.36 8.25 4.22
CA ASP A 39 -6.73 7.94 5.50
C ASP A 39 -5.51 7.03 5.32
N GLY A 40 -5.58 6.08 4.39
CA GLY A 40 -4.41 5.27 4.08
C GLY A 40 -4.64 3.88 3.50
N PHE A 41 -3.53 3.16 3.44
CA PHE A 41 -3.43 1.82 2.86
C PHE A 41 -2.53 0.93 3.71
N GLY A 42 -2.85 -0.35 3.77
CA GLY A 42 -2.06 -1.30 4.51
C GLY A 42 -2.71 -2.67 4.57
N GLY A 43 -2.52 -3.40 5.66
CA GLY A 43 -3.12 -4.71 5.73
C GLY A 43 -2.95 -5.45 7.04
N CYS A 44 -3.51 -6.63 7.02
CA CYS A 44 -3.42 -7.62 8.08
C CYS A 44 -2.56 -8.79 7.62
N GLY A 45 -1.67 -9.27 8.46
CA GLY A 45 -0.92 -10.49 8.22
C GLY A 45 -1.06 -11.44 9.39
N MET A 46 -1.29 -12.70 9.06
CA MET A 46 -1.28 -13.77 10.03
C MET A 46 -0.46 -14.92 9.47
N ASN A 47 0.44 -15.46 10.28
CA ASN A 47 1.18 -16.66 9.97
C ASN A 47 0.67 -17.79 10.87
N GLY A 48 -0.24 -18.59 10.33
CA GLY A 48 -0.96 -19.58 11.13
C GLY A 48 -1.94 -18.94 12.12
N GLN A 49 -2.54 -19.75 12.99
CA GLN A 49 -3.57 -19.25 13.90
C GLN A 49 -3.04 -18.40 15.06
N TRP A 50 -1.73 -18.49 15.45
CA TRP A 50 -1.30 -18.02 16.75
C TRP A 50 0.18 -17.60 16.87
N ALA A 51 0.97 -17.62 15.80
CA ALA A 51 2.42 -17.36 15.83
C ALA A 51 2.77 -15.88 15.59
N ASP A 52 4.03 -15.52 15.86
CA ASP A 52 4.61 -14.24 15.52
C ASP A 52 4.32 -13.88 14.07
N VAL A 53 3.74 -12.71 13.89
CA VAL A 53 3.00 -12.39 12.69
C VAL A 53 3.90 -11.75 11.65
N TYR A 54 4.85 -10.93 12.08
CA TYR A 54 5.79 -10.24 11.20
C TYR A 54 7.20 -10.29 11.79
N THR A 55 8.19 -10.38 10.92
CA THR A 55 9.57 -9.99 11.28
C THR A 55 9.72 -8.48 11.18
N GLN A 56 10.71 -7.92 11.86
CA GLN A 56 11.02 -6.49 11.74
C GLN A 56 11.31 -6.11 10.29
N GLU A 57 12.08 -6.91 9.57
CA GLU A 57 12.39 -6.69 8.16
C GLU A 57 11.12 -6.59 7.29
N GLN A 58 10.14 -7.46 7.50
CA GLN A 58 8.87 -7.40 6.79
C GLN A 58 8.12 -6.09 7.08
N VAL A 59 8.10 -5.65 8.34
CA VAL A 59 7.47 -4.39 8.73
C VAL A 59 8.21 -3.21 8.09
N ASP A 60 9.53 -3.17 8.16
CA ASP A 60 10.34 -2.11 7.58
C ASP A 60 10.14 -2.01 6.06
N ARG A 61 10.03 -3.14 5.37
CA ARG A 61 9.80 -3.17 3.93
C ARG A 61 8.39 -2.74 3.51
N LEU A 62 7.39 -2.97 4.32
CA LEU A 62 6.01 -2.59 3.99
C LEU A 62 5.66 -1.18 4.52
N TRP A 63 5.94 -0.89 5.78
CA TRP A 63 5.57 0.37 6.44
C TRP A 63 6.70 1.40 6.49
N GLY A 64 7.94 0.97 6.39
CA GLY A 64 9.10 1.87 6.48
C GLY A 64 9.17 2.90 5.35
N PRO A 65 9.87 4.02 5.57
CA PRO A 65 10.00 5.11 4.59
C PRO A 65 10.71 4.68 3.31
N GLY A 66 11.68 3.78 3.39
CA GLY A 66 12.34 3.15 2.24
C GLY A 66 11.53 2.01 1.59
N GLY A 67 10.50 1.52 2.26
CA GLY A 67 9.66 0.40 1.82
C GLY A 67 8.48 0.82 0.95
N MET A 68 7.34 0.17 1.13
CA MET A 68 6.12 0.46 0.37
C MET A 68 5.38 1.70 0.87
N GLY A 69 5.65 2.13 2.11
CA GLY A 69 5.04 3.33 2.69
C GLY A 69 3.61 3.11 3.15
N TYR A 70 3.24 1.88 3.50
CA TYR A 70 1.94 1.63 4.11
C TYR A 70 1.83 2.38 5.43
N ASN A 71 0.62 2.78 5.77
CA ASN A 71 0.38 3.54 7.00
C ASN A 71 -0.74 2.95 7.87
N ILE A 72 -1.30 1.80 7.51
CA ILE A 72 -2.31 1.10 8.32
C ILE A 72 -1.85 -0.33 8.58
N MET A 73 -1.88 -0.75 9.86
CA MET A 73 -1.69 -2.14 10.27
C MET A 73 -2.92 -2.63 10.99
N ARG A 74 -3.52 -3.72 10.51
CA ARG A 74 -4.58 -4.45 11.20
C ARG A 74 -4.00 -5.64 11.92
N ILE A 75 -4.41 -5.84 13.16
CA ILE A 75 -4.03 -6.97 13.99
C ILE A 75 -5.25 -7.69 14.58
N ARG A 76 -5.07 -8.96 14.90
CA ARG A 76 -6.11 -9.78 15.52
C ARG A 76 -6.00 -9.73 17.04
N ILE A 77 -7.14 -9.63 17.72
CA ILE A 77 -7.23 -9.81 19.17
C ILE A 77 -7.46 -11.29 19.47
N ASN A 78 -6.52 -11.89 20.17
CA ASN A 78 -6.67 -13.28 20.57
C ASN A 78 -7.65 -13.41 21.76
N PRO A 79 -8.65 -14.31 21.68
CA PRO A 79 -9.57 -14.53 22.80
C PRO A 79 -8.90 -15.17 24.03
N ASP A 80 -7.74 -15.81 23.87
CA ASP A 80 -6.88 -16.25 24.97
C ASP A 80 -5.90 -15.13 25.35
N GLU A 81 -6.07 -14.58 26.54
CA GLU A 81 -5.27 -13.46 27.07
C GLU A 81 -3.77 -13.79 27.17
N SER A 82 -3.40 -15.09 27.30
CA SER A 82 -1.99 -15.51 27.33
C SER A 82 -1.24 -15.23 26.02
N ASN A 83 -1.97 -15.08 24.91
CA ASN A 83 -1.46 -14.85 23.56
C ASN A 83 -1.52 -13.36 23.13
N TRP A 84 -1.95 -12.44 23.97
CA TRP A 84 -2.06 -11.02 23.63
C TRP A 84 -0.74 -10.38 23.19
N LYS A 85 0.38 -10.92 23.70
CA LYS A 85 1.73 -10.42 23.36
C LYS A 85 2.17 -10.67 21.91
N SER A 86 1.47 -11.52 21.16
CA SER A 86 1.91 -11.99 19.83
C SER A 86 2.14 -10.88 18.81
N TYR A 87 1.42 -9.76 18.91
CA TYR A 87 1.56 -8.62 18.00
C TYR A 87 2.39 -7.46 18.56
N VAL A 88 2.84 -7.51 19.81
CA VAL A 88 3.51 -6.39 20.48
C VAL A 88 4.69 -5.85 19.68
N ASN A 89 5.58 -6.73 19.22
CA ASN A 89 6.76 -6.31 18.46
C ASN A 89 6.37 -5.73 17.09
N ALA A 90 5.49 -6.39 16.35
CA ALA A 90 5.03 -5.91 15.04
C ALA A 90 4.40 -4.53 15.13
N VAL A 91 3.56 -4.29 16.16
CA VAL A 91 2.94 -2.99 16.41
C VAL A 91 4.00 -1.93 16.75
N LYS A 92 4.97 -2.24 17.60
CA LYS A 92 6.08 -1.31 17.91
C LYS A 92 6.83 -0.88 16.66
N TRP A 93 7.20 -1.82 15.82
CA TRP A 93 7.91 -1.52 14.57
C TRP A 93 7.06 -0.68 13.61
N ALA A 94 5.80 -1.03 13.44
CA ALA A 94 4.88 -0.25 12.58
C ALA A 94 4.64 1.16 13.14
N LYS A 95 4.46 1.30 14.45
CA LYS A 95 4.31 2.61 15.12
C LYS A 95 5.56 3.46 14.99
N ALA A 96 6.76 2.87 15.02
CA ALA A 96 8.01 3.58 14.76
C ALA A 96 8.07 4.19 13.36
N HIS A 97 7.31 3.64 12.41
CA HIS A 97 7.12 4.18 11.06
C HIS A 97 5.86 5.06 10.91
N GLY A 98 5.19 5.39 12.01
CA GLY A 98 4.01 6.27 12.01
C GLY A 98 2.71 5.58 11.59
N ALA A 99 2.64 4.26 11.62
CA ALA A 99 1.44 3.52 11.23
C ALA A 99 0.27 3.76 12.20
N ILE A 100 -0.94 3.82 11.64
CA ILE A 100 -2.20 3.68 12.36
C ILE A 100 -2.43 2.19 12.58
N VAL A 101 -2.61 1.79 13.84
CA VAL A 101 -2.86 0.39 14.18
C VAL A 101 -4.29 0.20 14.63
N PHE A 102 -5.01 -0.72 14.00
CA PHE A 102 -6.31 -1.14 14.49
C PHE A 102 -6.36 -2.64 14.79
N ALA A 103 -7.12 -2.98 15.83
CA ALA A 103 -7.24 -4.33 16.33
C ALA A 103 -8.68 -4.83 16.24
N SER A 104 -8.87 -6.05 15.74
CA SER A 104 -10.17 -6.70 15.59
C SER A 104 -10.18 -8.08 16.26
N PRO A 105 -11.18 -8.42 17.07
CA PRO A 105 -11.41 -9.79 17.53
C PRO A 105 -12.13 -10.59 16.44
N TRP A 106 -11.68 -11.81 16.16
CA TRP A 106 -12.41 -12.77 15.32
C TRP A 106 -13.53 -13.47 16.11
N THR A 107 -13.32 -13.64 17.40
CA THR A 107 -14.31 -14.16 18.33
C THR A 107 -14.01 -13.67 19.75
N PRO A 108 -15.05 -13.40 20.57
CA PRO A 108 -14.88 -13.18 22.00
C PRO A 108 -14.45 -14.48 22.71
N PRO A 109 -13.83 -14.41 23.90
CA PRO A 109 -13.75 -15.56 24.81
C PRO A 109 -15.11 -16.23 25.02
N PHE A 110 -15.15 -17.56 25.12
CA PHE A 110 -16.40 -18.33 25.24
C PHE A 110 -17.34 -17.86 26.36
N ARG A 111 -16.77 -17.38 27.48
CA ARG A 111 -17.56 -16.83 28.60
C ARG A 111 -18.49 -15.66 28.21
N PHE A 112 -18.24 -15.04 27.07
CA PHE A 112 -19.04 -13.92 26.55
C PHE A 112 -19.99 -14.34 25.42
N LYS A 113 -20.09 -15.63 25.12
CA LYS A 113 -20.89 -16.16 24.02
C LYS A 113 -22.03 -17.05 24.50
N VAL A 114 -23.05 -17.22 23.65
CA VAL A 114 -24.14 -18.20 23.81
C VAL A 114 -24.28 -19.00 22.52
N GLY A 115 -24.68 -20.26 22.65
CA GLY A 115 -24.92 -21.15 21.51
C GLY A 115 -23.66 -21.59 20.76
N ALA A 116 -22.46 -21.31 21.28
CA ALA A 116 -21.21 -21.72 20.66
C ALA A 116 -20.73 -23.07 21.21
N GLU A 117 -20.07 -23.85 20.35
CA GLU A 117 -19.27 -24.97 20.80
C GLU A 117 -17.91 -24.48 21.33
N GLN A 118 -17.34 -25.15 22.33
CA GLN A 118 -16.04 -24.78 22.93
C GLN A 118 -14.86 -25.27 22.09
N THR A 119 -14.92 -25.04 20.78
CA THR A 119 -13.83 -25.34 19.87
C THR A 119 -13.39 -24.08 19.15
N TRP A 120 -12.08 -23.89 19.07
CA TRP A 120 -11.48 -22.84 18.27
C TRP A 120 -11.28 -23.38 16.85
N GLY A 121 -11.75 -22.67 15.84
CA GLY A 121 -11.53 -23.06 14.45
C GLY A 121 -12.73 -23.77 13.83
N GLU A 122 -12.62 -24.87 13.21
CA GLU A 122 -13.47 -25.56 12.24
C GLU A 122 -14.94 -25.86 12.61
N SER A 123 -15.54 -25.20 13.59
CA SER A 123 -16.95 -25.38 13.96
C SER A 123 -17.85 -24.50 13.11
N SER A 124 -18.91 -25.04 12.56
CA SER A 124 -19.96 -24.33 11.83
C SER A 124 -20.99 -23.65 12.73
N ASN A 125 -20.78 -23.62 14.04
CA ASN A 125 -21.67 -22.95 15.00
C ASN A 125 -20.84 -22.13 15.98
N HIS A 126 -20.60 -20.86 15.62
CA HIS A 126 -19.80 -19.95 16.43
C HIS A 126 -20.64 -19.19 17.47
N GLY A 127 -21.97 -19.35 17.43
CA GLY A 127 -22.88 -18.74 18.38
C GLY A 127 -22.97 -17.22 18.25
N HIS A 128 -23.60 -16.61 19.26
CA HIS A 128 -23.85 -15.18 19.35
C HIS A 128 -23.16 -14.58 20.57
N ILE A 129 -23.02 -13.27 20.57
CA ILE A 129 -22.63 -12.54 21.78
C ILE A 129 -23.71 -12.76 22.86
N ASN A 130 -23.28 -13.01 24.10
CA ASN A 130 -24.20 -13.02 25.22
C ASN A 130 -24.55 -11.58 25.60
N THR A 131 -25.82 -11.22 25.42
CA THR A 131 -26.31 -9.86 25.66
C THR A 131 -26.12 -9.39 27.09
N ASP A 132 -26.13 -10.30 28.09
CA ASP A 132 -25.86 -10.01 29.50
C ASP A 132 -24.37 -9.74 29.77
N SER A 133 -23.50 -10.11 28.83
CA SER A 133 -22.05 -9.97 28.94
C SER A 133 -21.49 -8.77 28.15
N ILE A 134 -22.31 -8.02 27.43
CA ILE A 134 -21.85 -6.95 26.54
C ILE A 134 -20.95 -5.93 27.27
N ASP A 135 -21.40 -5.44 28.43
CA ASP A 135 -20.61 -4.49 29.22
C ASP A 135 -19.26 -5.09 29.69
N SER A 136 -19.30 -6.34 30.15
CA SER A 136 -18.09 -7.05 30.58
C SER A 136 -17.13 -7.33 29.42
N TYR A 137 -17.64 -7.61 28.23
CA TYR A 137 -16.83 -7.80 27.04
C TYR A 137 -16.25 -6.46 26.53
N ALA A 138 -16.99 -5.37 26.58
CA ALA A 138 -16.46 -4.05 26.25
C ALA A 138 -15.28 -3.67 27.17
N ARG A 139 -15.39 -3.94 28.47
CA ARG A 139 -14.27 -3.76 29.41
C ARG A 139 -13.08 -4.70 29.13
N TRP A 140 -13.34 -5.91 28.65
CA TRP A 140 -12.29 -6.84 28.26
C TRP A 140 -11.52 -6.33 27.04
N LEU A 141 -12.19 -5.74 26.04
CA LEU A 141 -11.56 -5.10 24.89
C LEU A 141 -10.70 -3.89 25.31
N GLU A 142 -11.20 -3.05 26.23
CA GLU A 142 -10.39 -1.95 26.79
C GLU A 142 -9.17 -2.46 27.57
N ARG A 143 -9.29 -3.57 28.31
CA ARG A 143 -8.14 -4.21 28.96
C ARG A 143 -7.10 -4.70 27.95
N TYR A 144 -7.51 -5.21 26.79
CA TYR A 144 -6.58 -5.56 25.71
C TYR A 144 -5.85 -4.33 25.20
N ARG A 145 -6.58 -3.24 24.93
CA ARG A 145 -5.98 -1.97 24.52
C ARG A 145 -4.94 -1.48 25.56
N GLN A 146 -5.33 -1.47 26.81
CA GLN A 146 -4.43 -1.05 27.91
C GLN A 146 -3.20 -1.97 28.00
N PHE A 147 -3.38 -3.28 27.89
CA PHE A 147 -2.25 -4.22 27.85
C PHE A 147 -1.26 -3.87 26.73
N MET A 148 -1.75 -3.60 25.54
CA MET A 148 -0.89 -3.25 24.39
C MET A 148 -0.17 -1.91 24.63
N GLU A 149 -0.85 -0.93 25.18
CA GLU A 149 -0.27 0.37 25.54
C GLU A 149 0.82 0.22 26.60
N ASP A 150 0.59 -0.56 27.65
CA ASP A 150 1.58 -0.86 28.71
C ASP A 150 2.83 -1.54 28.15
N GLN A 151 2.70 -2.25 27.06
CA GLN A 151 3.84 -2.83 26.31
C GLN A 151 4.52 -1.81 25.37
N GLY A 152 4.03 -0.58 25.25
CA GLY A 152 4.49 0.43 24.29
C GLY A 152 4.04 0.13 22.84
N ALA A 153 2.96 -0.63 22.67
CA ALA A 153 2.36 -1.04 21.39
C ALA A 153 0.95 -0.47 21.25
N ALA A 154 0.79 0.84 21.31
CA ALA A 154 -0.50 1.52 21.37
C ALA A 154 -1.39 1.20 20.16
N ILE A 155 -2.68 0.98 20.45
CA ILE A 155 -3.73 0.74 19.46
C ILE A 155 -4.50 2.04 19.24
N ASP A 156 -4.61 2.48 17.99
CA ASP A 156 -5.29 3.73 17.63
C ASP A 156 -6.80 3.53 17.40
N ILE A 157 -7.19 2.32 16.97
CA ILE A 157 -8.56 2.00 16.63
C ILE A 157 -8.88 0.59 17.12
N LEU A 158 -10.02 0.41 17.76
CA LEU A 158 -10.49 -0.88 18.23
C LEU A 158 -11.80 -1.23 17.57
N SER A 159 -11.82 -2.38 16.88
CA SER A 159 -13.02 -2.92 16.28
C SER A 159 -13.78 -3.82 17.24
N VAL A 160 -15.09 -3.89 17.05
CA VAL A 160 -15.97 -4.69 17.91
C VAL A 160 -15.89 -6.18 17.57
N GLN A 161 -15.90 -6.52 16.29
CA GLN A 161 -15.97 -7.91 15.81
C GLN A 161 -15.61 -7.99 14.32
N ASN A 162 -14.79 -8.97 13.94
CA ASN A 162 -14.60 -9.36 12.56
C ASN A 162 -15.82 -10.14 12.07
N GLU A 163 -16.39 -9.75 10.93
CA GLU A 163 -17.49 -10.46 10.24
C GLU A 163 -18.68 -10.80 11.13
N SER A 164 -19.20 -9.78 11.80
CA SER A 164 -20.29 -9.92 12.78
C SER A 164 -21.61 -10.46 12.23
N ASP A 165 -21.76 -10.50 10.91
CA ASP A 165 -22.95 -10.93 10.17
C ASP A 165 -22.76 -12.28 9.44
N TYR A 166 -21.61 -12.93 9.63
CA TYR A 166 -21.22 -14.15 8.93
C TYR A 166 -20.80 -15.27 9.89
N ASP A 167 -21.27 -16.49 9.64
CA ASP A 167 -20.89 -17.69 10.37
C ASP A 167 -19.94 -18.52 9.49
N PRO A 168 -18.61 -18.34 9.62
CA PRO A 168 -17.64 -18.94 8.71
C PRO A 168 -17.47 -20.45 8.98
N GLU A 169 -17.16 -21.20 7.92
CA GLU A 169 -16.61 -22.55 8.02
C GLU A 169 -15.09 -22.44 8.03
N GLY A 170 -14.43 -23.04 9.01
CA GLY A 170 -12.96 -23.20 9.03
C GLY A 170 -12.16 -22.14 9.80
N TYR A 171 -12.80 -21.14 10.40
CA TYR A 171 -12.18 -20.21 11.34
C TYR A 171 -13.20 -19.74 12.38
N GLU A 172 -12.75 -19.13 13.46
CA GLU A 172 -13.62 -18.68 14.52
C GLU A 172 -14.47 -17.45 14.14
N GLY A 173 -15.66 -17.35 14.72
CA GLY A 173 -16.58 -16.25 14.52
C GLY A 173 -17.47 -15.98 15.74
N CYS A 174 -18.29 -14.94 15.64
CA CYS A 174 -19.35 -14.63 16.58
C CYS A 174 -20.38 -13.73 15.90
N LEU A 175 -21.62 -14.19 15.86
CA LEU A 175 -22.70 -13.44 15.24
C LEU A 175 -23.25 -12.37 16.17
N TYR A 176 -23.71 -11.29 15.56
CA TYR A 176 -24.41 -10.19 16.23
C TYR A 176 -25.68 -9.84 15.45
N THR A 177 -26.79 -9.75 16.12
CA THR A 177 -27.96 -9.06 15.57
C THR A 177 -27.70 -7.55 15.50
N VAL A 178 -28.54 -6.82 14.78
CA VAL A 178 -28.47 -5.34 14.68
C VAL A 178 -28.53 -4.68 16.07
N ASP A 179 -29.38 -5.22 16.97
CA ASP A 179 -29.52 -4.73 18.34
C ASP A 179 -28.26 -5.02 19.17
N GLU A 180 -27.75 -6.25 19.12
CA GLU A 180 -26.55 -6.66 19.82
C GLU A 180 -25.33 -5.84 19.39
N MET A 181 -25.14 -5.62 18.08
CA MET A 181 -24.07 -4.79 17.56
C MET A 181 -24.21 -3.34 18.04
N THR A 182 -25.40 -2.77 17.97
CA THR A 182 -25.67 -1.40 18.43
C THR A 182 -25.35 -1.25 19.90
N ARG A 183 -25.77 -2.19 20.74
CA ARG A 183 -25.49 -2.23 22.19
C ARG A 183 -24.02 -2.39 22.46
N MET A 184 -23.35 -3.29 21.75
CA MET A 184 -21.92 -3.57 21.93
C MET A 184 -21.06 -2.33 21.58
N VAL A 185 -21.32 -1.70 20.43
CA VAL A 185 -20.64 -0.47 20.02
C VAL A 185 -20.85 0.65 21.04
N THR A 186 -22.08 0.79 21.54
CA THR A 186 -22.40 1.80 22.58
C THR A 186 -21.65 1.52 23.87
N ALA A 187 -21.60 0.26 24.32
CA ALA A 187 -20.86 -0.13 25.53
C ALA A 187 -19.35 0.08 25.36
N LEU A 188 -18.78 -0.30 24.20
CA LEU A 188 -17.36 -0.08 23.93
C LEU A 188 -17.02 1.41 23.94
N HIS A 189 -17.82 2.25 23.28
CA HIS A 189 -17.62 3.70 23.26
C HIS A 189 -17.64 4.33 24.68
N GLN A 190 -18.38 3.75 25.61
CA GLN A 190 -18.44 4.23 27.01
C GLN A 190 -17.21 3.83 27.84
N HIS A 191 -16.57 2.70 27.51
CA HIS A 191 -15.46 2.16 28.29
C HIS A 191 -14.09 2.42 27.66
N LEU A 192 -14.05 2.66 26.36
CA LEU A 192 -12.80 2.87 25.62
C LEU A 192 -12.17 4.22 26.01
N SER A 193 -10.85 4.25 26.09
CA SER A 193 -10.10 5.50 26.19
C SER A 193 -10.49 6.46 25.05
N PRO A 194 -10.71 7.75 25.33
CA PRO A 194 -11.10 8.72 24.30
C PRO A 194 -10.05 8.94 23.21
N GLU A 195 -8.82 8.50 23.44
CA GLU A 195 -7.72 8.56 22.45
C GLU A 195 -7.79 7.43 21.41
N CYS A 196 -8.53 6.35 21.74
CA CYS A 196 -8.73 5.21 20.83
C CYS A 196 -10.10 5.30 20.15
N LYS A 197 -10.14 5.14 18.85
CA LYS A 197 -11.38 5.21 18.05
C LYS A 197 -12.11 3.88 18.04
N VAL A 198 -13.43 3.93 17.94
CA VAL A 198 -14.28 2.75 17.76
C VAL A 198 -14.55 2.51 16.28
N MET A 199 -14.31 1.29 15.82
CA MET A 199 -14.65 0.83 14.47
C MET A 199 -15.72 -0.27 14.55
N ALA A 200 -16.68 -0.23 13.65
CA ALA A 200 -17.66 -1.28 13.42
C ALA A 200 -18.34 -1.04 12.05
N PRO A 201 -19.11 -2.00 11.47
CA PRO A 201 -19.35 -3.34 12.02
C PRO A 201 -18.40 -4.43 11.50
N GLU A 202 -17.50 -4.13 10.57
CA GLU A 202 -16.63 -5.08 9.87
C GLU A 202 -17.38 -6.29 9.31
N CYS A 203 -18.51 -6.03 8.64
CA CYS A 203 -19.29 -7.08 7.99
C CYS A 203 -18.50 -7.79 6.89
N PHE A 204 -18.84 -9.06 6.63
CA PHE A 204 -18.29 -9.85 5.52
C PHE A 204 -18.43 -9.13 4.16
N GLY A 205 -19.58 -8.48 3.95
CA GLY A 205 -19.81 -7.67 2.75
C GLY A 205 -20.88 -6.61 2.94
N TRP A 206 -20.97 -5.69 1.98
CA TRP A 206 -21.89 -4.53 2.09
C TRP A 206 -23.37 -4.88 1.96
N ASP A 207 -23.69 -5.94 1.29
CA ASP A 207 -25.09 -6.34 1.02
C ASP A 207 -25.52 -7.57 1.80
N SER A 208 -24.62 -8.21 2.56
CA SER A 208 -24.96 -9.39 3.30
C SER A 208 -26.12 -9.08 4.26
N HIS A 209 -27.24 -9.74 4.00
CA HIS A 209 -28.46 -9.70 4.82
C HIS A 209 -29.03 -8.32 5.14
N LYS A 210 -28.66 -7.26 4.41
CA LYS A 210 -29.09 -5.86 4.65
C LYS A 210 -28.61 -5.30 6.01
N TYR A 211 -27.65 -5.94 6.61
CA TYR A 211 -27.22 -5.66 7.96
C TYR A 211 -26.70 -4.23 8.12
N ASN A 212 -25.80 -3.79 7.23
CA ASN A 212 -25.30 -2.40 7.21
C ASN A 212 -26.42 -1.36 7.10
N ARG A 213 -27.42 -1.64 6.26
CA ARG A 213 -28.54 -0.72 6.04
C ARG A 213 -29.44 -0.58 7.28
N GLU A 214 -29.59 -1.63 8.06
CA GLU A 214 -30.34 -1.55 9.32
C GLU A 214 -29.52 -0.89 10.42
N LEU A 215 -28.24 -1.24 10.56
CA LEU A 215 -27.34 -0.64 11.54
C LEU A 215 -27.24 0.88 11.39
N VAL A 216 -27.09 1.39 10.16
CA VAL A 216 -26.93 2.82 9.93
C VAL A 216 -28.18 3.65 10.25
N LYS A 217 -29.36 3.04 10.37
CA LYS A 217 -30.58 3.72 10.83
C LYS A 217 -30.54 4.05 12.32
N SER A 218 -29.79 3.28 13.11
CA SER A 218 -29.65 3.51 14.55
C SER A 218 -28.82 4.77 14.82
N ALA A 219 -29.40 5.75 15.50
CA ALA A 219 -28.68 6.93 15.95
C ALA A 219 -27.61 6.58 17.00
N ALA A 220 -27.88 5.61 17.87
CA ALA A 220 -26.92 5.12 18.86
C ALA A 220 -25.68 4.55 18.16
N MET A 221 -25.86 3.71 17.13
CA MET A 221 -24.77 3.18 16.32
C MET A 221 -23.93 4.31 15.72
N ARG A 222 -24.54 5.25 14.98
CA ARG A 222 -23.81 6.34 14.31
C ARG A 222 -23.07 7.25 15.26
N ASN A 223 -23.58 7.45 16.48
CA ASN A 223 -22.98 8.34 17.47
C ASN A 223 -21.83 7.68 18.25
N SER A 224 -21.81 6.35 18.31
CA SER A 224 -20.85 5.58 19.12
C SER A 224 -19.67 5.03 18.31
N ILE A 225 -19.66 5.21 16.98
CA ILE A 225 -18.52 4.83 16.13
C ILE A 225 -17.78 6.05 15.59
N ASP A 226 -16.51 5.87 15.31
CA ASP A 226 -15.66 6.85 14.64
C ASP A 226 -15.38 6.48 13.20
N ILE A 227 -15.35 5.18 12.89
CA ILE A 227 -15.06 4.65 11.56
C ILE A 227 -16.07 3.55 11.23
N TRP A 228 -16.62 3.61 10.04
CA TRP A 228 -17.47 2.54 9.48
C TRP A 228 -16.58 1.58 8.69
N GLY A 229 -16.21 0.44 9.30
CA GLY A 229 -15.38 -0.59 8.67
C GLY A 229 -16.21 -1.68 8.03
N ASN A 230 -15.81 -2.18 6.85
CA ASN A 230 -16.43 -3.33 6.21
C ASN A 230 -15.47 -4.03 5.25
N HIS A 231 -15.69 -5.33 5.06
CA HIS A 231 -15.09 -6.12 3.98
C HIS A 231 -15.88 -5.96 2.67
N ILE A 232 -15.38 -6.53 1.59
CA ILE A 232 -16.02 -6.49 0.27
C ILE A 232 -16.23 -7.88 -0.34
N TYR A 233 -16.27 -8.92 0.47
CA TYR A 233 -16.53 -10.28 -0.02
C TYR A 233 -17.95 -10.38 -0.61
N GLY A 234 -18.04 -10.97 -1.80
CA GLY A 234 -19.32 -11.14 -2.50
C GLY A 234 -19.99 -9.83 -2.97
N VAL A 235 -19.28 -8.68 -2.89
CA VAL A 235 -19.84 -7.39 -3.30
C VAL A 235 -19.72 -7.22 -4.81
N ASN A 236 -20.85 -7.16 -5.49
CA ASN A 236 -20.94 -6.88 -6.93
C ASN A 236 -21.47 -5.47 -7.23
N ASP A 237 -22.00 -4.76 -6.23
CA ASP A 237 -22.60 -3.43 -6.37
C ASP A 237 -22.22 -2.52 -5.21
N MET A 238 -21.43 -1.48 -5.51
CA MET A 238 -20.99 -0.49 -4.52
C MET A 238 -22.03 0.58 -4.19
N THR A 239 -23.23 0.55 -4.81
CA THR A 239 -24.28 1.55 -4.52
C THR A 239 -24.81 1.47 -3.08
N TYR A 240 -24.67 0.32 -2.44
CA TYR A 240 -24.98 0.17 -1.01
C TYR A 240 -24.13 1.05 -0.09
N VAL A 241 -22.90 1.34 -0.50
CA VAL A 241 -22.00 2.26 0.20
C VAL A 241 -22.61 3.67 0.24
N ASP A 242 -23.20 4.12 -0.87
CA ASP A 242 -23.84 5.43 -0.96
C ASP A 242 -25.02 5.57 -0.01
N TYR A 243 -25.80 4.51 0.20
CA TYR A 243 -26.89 4.54 1.16
C TYR A 243 -26.38 4.78 2.59
N VAL A 244 -25.35 4.05 3.02
CA VAL A 244 -24.76 4.24 4.35
C VAL A 244 -24.16 5.64 4.48
N ARG A 245 -23.42 6.10 3.47
CA ARG A 245 -22.85 7.46 3.42
C ARG A 245 -23.89 8.57 3.48
N SER A 246 -25.09 8.33 2.97
CA SER A 246 -26.17 9.32 3.04
C SER A 246 -26.64 9.58 4.48
N LEU A 247 -26.46 8.61 5.38
CA LEU A 247 -26.93 8.66 6.77
C LEU A 247 -25.83 8.91 7.80
N THR A 248 -24.56 8.72 7.44
CA THR A 248 -23.42 8.98 8.32
C THR A 248 -22.34 9.80 7.65
N LYS A 249 -21.63 10.64 8.44
CA LYS A 249 -20.45 11.38 7.99
C LYS A 249 -19.15 10.73 8.44
N ARG A 250 -19.22 9.58 9.08
CA ARG A 250 -18.03 8.84 9.51
C ARG A 250 -17.24 8.36 8.31
N PRO A 251 -15.89 8.41 8.36
CA PRO A 251 -15.06 7.81 7.32
C PRO A 251 -15.39 6.33 7.17
N MET A 252 -15.27 5.82 5.94
CA MET A 252 -15.57 4.44 5.60
C MET A 252 -14.31 3.74 5.16
N TRP A 253 -13.97 2.64 5.83
CA TRP A 253 -12.79 1.85 5.53
C TRP A 253 -13.18 0.49 4.94
N MET A 254 -12.53 0.12 3.86
CA MET A 254 -12.51 -1.27 3.42
C MET A 254 -11.45 -2.00 4.26
N THR A 255 -11.89 -2.85 5.17
CA THR A 255 -11.06 -3.37 6.26
C THR A 255 -10.52 -4.76 6.04
N GLU A 256 -11.01 -5.48 5.03
CA GLU A 256 -10.45 -6.75 4.59
C GLU A 256 -10.89 -7.13 3.18
N TYR A 257 -9.96 -7.63 2.39
CA TYR A 257 -10.18 -8.38 1.17
C TYR A 257 -8.95 -9.22 0.84
N ILE A 258 -9.15 -10.46 0.40
CA ILE A 258 -8.11 -11.36 -0.08
C ILE A 258 -8.43 -11.84 -1.50
N PHE A 259 -7.40 -11.97 -2.32
CA PHE A 259 -7.49 -12.69 -3.59
C PHE A 259 -7.18 -14.17 -3.39
N ASP A 260 -7.75 -15.03 -4.24
CA ASP A 260 -7.45 -16.46 -4.23
C ASP A 260 -5.93 -16.70 -4.41
N GLU A 261 -5.33 -17.56 -3.58
CA GLU A 261 -3.88 -17.78 -3.56
C GLU A 261 -3.31 -18.26 -4.91
N ASP A 262 -4.08 -19.02 -5.69
CA ASP A 262 -3.67 -19.51 -7.00
C ASP A 262 -3.61 -18.41 -8.08
N LYS A 263 -4.23 -17.26 -7.84
CA LYS A 263 -4.25 -16.10 -8.74
C LYS A 263 -3.18 -15.07 -8.41
N VAL A 264 -2.70 -15.02 -7.17
CA VAL A 264 -1.69 -14.04 -6.74
C VAL A 264 -0.35 -14.29 -7.45
N GLY A 265 0.35 -13.22 -7.80
CA GLY A 265 1.67 -13.29 -8.46
C GLY A 265 1.62 -13.17 -9.99
N THR A 266 0.43 -13.11 -10.61
CA THR A 266 0.31 -12.83 -12.04
C THR A 266 0.07 -11.34 -12.29
N TRP A 267 0.46 -10.84 -13.47
CA TRP A 267 0.15 -9.46 -13.85
C TRP A 267 -1.37 -9.23 -13.99
N GLU A 268 -2.10 -10.24 -14.43
CA GLU A 268 -3.56 -10.15 -14.56
C GLU A 268 -4.22 -9.91 -13.20
N SER A 269 -3.85 -10.70 -12.19
CA SER A 269 -4.37 -10.49 -10.84
C SER A 269 -3.90 -9.17 -10.20
N ALA A 270 -2.71 -8.69 -10.56
CA ALA A 270 -2.27 -7.36 -10.15
C ALA A 270 -3.15 -6.25 -10.76
N CYS A 271 -3.61 -6.41 -12.01
CA CYS A 271 -4.60 -5.51 -12.60
C CYS A 271 -5.94 -5.57 -11.87
N ASP A 272 -6.43 -6.77 -11.53
CA ASP A 272 -7.65 -6.95 -10.74
C ASP A 272 -7.51 -6.27 -9.36
N PHE A 273 -6.32 -6.33 -8.78
CA PHE A 273 -6.04 -5.66 -7.51
C PHE A 273 -6.08 -4.12 -7.63
N VAL A 274 -5.50 -3.56 -8.70
CA VAL A 274 -5.62 -2.12 -8.99
C VAL A 274 -7.10 -1.74 -9.14
N GLU A 275 -7.89 -2.51 -9.88
CA GLU A 275 -9.32 -2.25 -10.10
C GLU A 275 -10.14 -2.37 -8.82
N SER A 276 -9.80 -3.30 -7.92
CA SER A 276 -10.42 -3.45 -6.60
C SER A 276 -10.18 -2.20 -5.74
N ILE A 277 -8.92 -1.75 -5.63
CA ILE A 277 -8.58 -0.55 -4.87
C ILE A 277 -9.29 0.67 -5.48
N ASP A 278 -9.18 0.86 -6.79
CA ASP A 278 -9.77 2.01 -7.48
C ASP A 278 -11.31 2.05 -7.33
N SER A 279 -11.96 0.89 -7.41
CA SER A 279 -13.40 0.75 -7.19
C SER A 279 -13.81 1.18 -5.78
N CYS A 280 -13.09 0.73 -4.75
CA CYS A 280 -13.31 1.14 -3.37
C CYS A 280 -13.11 2.65 -3.19
N MET A 281 -12.03 3.20 -3.72
CA MET A 281 -11.77 4.64 -3.63
C MET A 281 -12.88 5.44 -4.32
N ARG A 282 -13.34 5.02 -5.49
CA ARG A 282 -14.44 5.68 -6.22
C ARG A 282 -15.79 5.55 -5.49
N ALA A 283 -16.02 4.44 -4.80
CA ALA A 283 -17.19 4.27 -3.95
C ALA A 283 -17.19 5.16 -2.69
N GLY A 284 -16.02 5.74 -2.34
CA GLY A 284 -15.89 6.69 -1.26
C GLY A 284 -15.27 6.13 0.01
N PHE A 285 -14.62 4.97 -0.06
CA PHE A 285 -13.78 4.50 1.04
C PHE A 285 -12.56 5.40 1.18
N SER A 286 -12.16 5.66 2.42
CA SER A 286 -10.96 6.45 2.75
C SER A 286 -9.74 5.60 3.09
N ALA A 287 -9.90 4.29 3.22
CA ALA A 287 -8.80 3.35 3.43
C ALA A 287 -9.06 2.02 2.72
N TYR A 288 -7.97 1.33 2.41
CA TYR A 288 -7.99 -0.03 1.87
C TYR A 288 -7.00 -0.90 2.64
N VAL A 289 -7.50 -1.96 3.28
CA VAL A 289 -6.74 -2.88 4.13
C VAL A 289 -6.79 -4.28 3.54
N TYR A 290 -5.65 -4.77 3.09
CA TYR A 290 -5.53 -6.06 2.42
C TYR A 290 -5.29 -7.23 3.41
N TYR A 291 -5.75 -8.42 3.07
CA TYR A 291 -5.49 -9.70 3.74
C TYR A 291 -5.05 -10.74 2.69
N ASN A 292 -4.03 -11.56 2.82
CA ASN A 292 -3.06 -11.69 3.89
C ASN A 292 -1.70 -11.11 3.47
N MET A 293 -1.17 -10.15 4.21
CA MET A 293 0.05 -9.43 3.86
C MET A 293 1.28 -10.35 3.77
N ILE A 294 1.41 -11.29 4.71
CA ILE A 294 2.60 -12.16 4.77
C ILE A 294 2.63 -13.10 3.57
N ASN A 295 1.48 -13.63 3.18
CA ASN A 295 1.42 -14.58 2.08
C ASN A 295 1.53 -13.92 0.71
N HIS A 296 0.98 -12.71 0.54
CA HIS A 296 0.78 -12.13 -0.77
C HIS A 296 1.71 -10.96 -1.10
N MET A 297 2.35 -10.33 -0.09
CA MET A 297 3.20 -9.16 -0.33
C MET A 297 4.68 -9.52 -0.53
N PHE A 298 5.07 -10.78 -0.30
CA PHE A 298 6.45 -11.21 -0.40
C PHE A 298 6.62 -12.36 -1.41
N GLY A 299 7.81 -12.40 -2.04
CA GLY A 299 8.15 -13.40 -3.04
C GLY A 299 7.22 -13.37 -4.26
N GLU A 300 6.84 -14.54 -4.74
CA GLU A 300 5.87 -14.67 -5.83
C GLU A 300 4.41 -14.50 -5.38
N GLY A 301 4.17 -14.15 -4.11
CA GLY A 301 2.83 -14.01 -3.57
C GLY A 301 2.12 -15.32 -3.21
N LYS A 302 2.85 -16.41 -3.06
CA LYS A 302 2.31 -17.78 -2.85
C LYS A 302 2.65 -18.38 -1.48
N GLY A 303 2.69 -17.56 -0.45
CA GLY A 303 2.95 -18.01 0.92
C GLY A 303 4.42 -18.24 1.25
N GLY A 304 4.84 -17.85 2.45
CA GLY A 304 6.17 -18.12 2.99
C GLY A 304 7.34 -17.49 2.22
N GLY A 305 7.05 -16.47 1.41
CA GLY A 305 8.04 -15.79 0.62
C GLY A 305 9.15 -15.18 1.47
N ASN A 306 10.37 -15.32 0.99
CA ASN A 306 11.52 -14.63 1.53
C ASN A 306 11.23 -13.12 1.61
N ALA A 307 11.39 -12.50 2.78
CA ALA A 307 11.20 -11.07 2.99
C ALA A 307 12.08 -10.19 2.08
N SER A 308 13.09 -10.78 1.43
CA SER A 308 14.00 -10.09 0.50
C SER A 308 13.32 -9.62 -0.78
N GLU A 309 12.23 -10.24 -1.23
CA GLU A 309 11.54 -9.89 -2.47
C GLU A 309 10.09 -9.49 -2.21
N LEU A 310 9.68 -8.34 -2.72
CA LEU A 310 8.31 -7.87 -2.67
C LEU A 310 7.55 -8.32 -3.93
N SER A 311 6.33 -8.78 -3.75
CA SER A 311 5.45 -9.17 -4.86
C SER A 311 4.95 -7.94 -5.63
N THR A 312 4.42 -8.15 -6.84
CA THR A 312 3.75 -7.10 -7.61
C THR A 312 2.57 -6.49 -6.84
N PHE A 313 1.87 -7.26 -6.00
CA PHE A 313 0.79 -6.75 -5.15
C PHE A 313 1.31 -5.72 -4.14
N ALA A 314 2.48 -5.95 -3.54
CA ALA A 314 3.09 -4.98 -2.64
C ALA A 314 3.36 -3.65 -3.35
N TYR A 315 3.85 -3.70 -4.57
CA TYR A 315 4.09 -2.48 -5.35
C TYR A 315 2.81 -1.78 -5.77
N VAL A 316 1.77 -2.52 -6.17
CA VAL A 316 0.45 -1.94 -6.51
C VAL A 316 -0.13 -1.18 -5.33
N LEU A 317 -0.19 -1.80 -4.15
CA LEU A 317 -0.70 -1.12 -2.94
C LEU A 317 0.23 0.03 -2.53
N GLY A 318 1.55 -0.12 -2.75
CA GLY A 318 2.56 0.90 -2.49
C GLY A 318 2.43 2.16 -3.36
N HIS A 319 1.89 2.05 -4.58
CA HIS A 319 1.51 3.23 -5.36
C HIS A 319 0.48 4.08 -4.60
N TYR A 320 -0.62 3.47 -4.19
CA TYR A 320 -1.68 4.19 -3.47
C TYR A 320 -1.19 4.70 -2.11
N ALA A 321 -0.47 3.88 -1.36
CA ALA A 321 0.03 4.26 -0.04
C ALA A 321 0.93 5.50 -0.09
N ARG A 322 1.84 5.58 -1.07
CA ARG A 322 2.77 6.70 -1.18
C ARG A 322 2.21 7.94 -1.84
N TYR A 323 1.26 7.77 -2.76
CA TYR A 323 0.87 8.86 -3.64
C TYR A 323 -0.59 9.28 -3.51
N ALA A 324 -1.37 8.62 -2.63
CA ALA A 324 -2.74 9.01 -2.33
C ALA A 324 -3.02 9.25 -0.84
N THR A 325 -2.22 8.67 0.08
CA THR A 325 -2.41 8.87 1.53
C THR A 325 -2.35 10.37 1.89
N GLY A 326 -3.33 10.83 2.66
CA GLY A 326 -3.46 12.23 3.06
C GLY A 326 -4.04 13.16 2.00
N MET A 327 -4.13 12.71 0.74
CA MET A 327 -4.72 13.49 -0.35
C MET A 327 -6.25 13.36 -0.39
N THR A 328 -6.89 14.24 -1.11
CA THR A 328 -8.35 14.23 -1.34
C THR A 328 -8.64 13.72 -2.75
N ARG A 329 -9.50 12.71 -2.87
CA ARG A 329 -9.95 12.24 -4.18
C ARG A 329 -10.75 13.33 -4.89
N ILE A 330 -10.48 13.53 -6.19
CA ILE A 330 -11.17 14.50 -7.05
C ILE A 330 -11.90 13.77 -8.17
N LYS A 331 -12.78 14.50 -8.86
CA LYS A 331 -13.46 13.96 -10.03
C LYS A 331 -12.49 13.79 -11.19
N SER A 332 -12.44 12.56 -11.72
CA SER A 332 -11.72 12.20 -12.93
C SER A 332 -12.67 11.55 -13.92
N SER A 333 -12.61 11.94 -15.18
CA SER A 333 -13.48 11.42 -16.23
C SER A 333 -12.64 10.95 -17.40
N PHE A 334 -12.55 9.63 -17.56
CA PHE A 334 -11.81 9.00 -18.64
C PHE A 334 -12.69 8.83 -19.89
N SER A 335 -12.08 8.98 -21.05
CA SER A 335 -12.68 8.76 -22.35
C SER A 335 -11.69 8.02 -23.24
N ASP A 336 -12.00 6.76 -23.53
CA ASP A 336 -11.20 5.86 -24.35
C ASP A 336 -12.13 4.95 -25.16
N LYS A 337 -11.84 4.79 -26.45
CA LYS A 337 -12.62 3.97 -27.38
C LYS A 337 -12.07 2.55 -27.56
N GLY A 338 -11.03 2.17 -26.82
CA GLY A 338 -10.48 0.83 -26.85
C GLY A 338 -11.43 -0.24 -26.33
N LYS A 339 -11.21 -1.50 -26.70
CA LYS A 339 -11.97 -2.64 -26.15
C LYS A 339 -11.77 -2.81 -24.66
N THR A 340 -10.57 -2.51 -24.18
CA THR A 340 -10.20 -2.46 -22.77
C THR A 340 -9.73 -1.04 -22.49
N PRO A 341 -10.64 -0.12 -22.10
CA PRO A 341 -10.30 1.28 -21.93
C PRO A 341 -9.37 1.47 -20.72
N VAL A 342 -8.52 2.49 -20.81
CA VAL A 342 -7.77 2.95 -19.63
C VAL A 342 -8.74 3.53 -18.61
N ASN A 343 -8.47 3.28 -17.34
CA ASN A 343 -9.27 3.80 -16.23
C ASN A 343 -8.37 4.18 -15.05
N GLY A 344 -8.98 4.76 -14.02
CA GLY A 344 -8.27 5.11 -12.81
C GLY A 344 -8.94 6.24 -12.03
N SER A 345 -8.18 6.81 -11.09
CA SER A 345 -8.65 7.87 -10.19
C SER A 345 -7.59 8.94 -9.97
N ALA A 346 -8.01 10.09 -9.46
CA ALA A 346 -7.12 11.21 -9.22
C ALA A 346 -7.33 11.80 -7.83
N TYR A 347 -6.24 12.33 -7.28
CA TYR A 347 -6.16 12.87 -5.94
C TYR A 347 -5.37 14.17 -5.95
N VAL A 348 -5.73 15.09 -5.07
CA VAL A 348 -5.05 16.37 -4.92
C VAL A 348 -4.61 16.57 -3.46
N SER A 349 -3.43 17.12 -3.27
CA SER A 349 -2.94 17.53 -1.95
C SER A 349 -3.84 18.59 -1.32
N GLU A 350 -3.74 18.74 0.00
CA GLU A 350 -4.59 19.67 0.75
C GLU A 350 -4.42 21.13 0.26
N ASN A 351 -3.18 21.54 -0.02
CA ASN A 351 -2.83 22.85 -0.57
C ASN A 351 -3.10 22.99 -2.08
N GLY A 352 -3.45 21.90 -2.78
CA GLY A 352 -3.74 21.91 -4.21
C GLY A 352 -2.51 21.92 -5.14
N ASP A 353 -1.31 21.81 -4.61
CA ASP A 353 -0.06 21.94 -5.38
C ASP A 353 0.39 20.61 -6.03
N THR A 354 -0.05 19.50 -5.51
CA THR A 354 0.28 18.16 -6.04
C THR A 354 -0.99 17.43 -6.45
N LEU A 355 -0.98 16.89 -7.65
CA LEU A 355 -2.03 16.03 -8.19
C LEU A 355 -1.43 14.67 -8.52
N SER A 356 -2.01 13.60 -7.98
CA SER A 356 -1.67 12.21 -8.30
C SER A 356 -2.77 11.60 -9.16
N LEU A 357 -2.43 11.16 -10.36
CA LEU A 357 -3.31 10.48 -11.29
C LEU A 357 -2.87 9.01 -11.41
N PHE A 358 -3.73 8.11 -11.00
CA PHE A 358 -3.54 6.66 -11.14
C PHE A 358 -4.19 6.20 -12.43
N VAL A 359 -3.46 5.47 -13.26
CA VAL A 359 -3.95 5.01 -14.56
C VAL A 359 -3.55 3.56 -14.79
N LEU A 360 -4.51 2.70 -15.04
CA LEU A 360 -4.30 1.34 -15.50
C LEU A 360 -4.56 1.24 -17.00
N ASN A 361 -3.54 0.83 -17.75
CA ASN A 361 -3.70 0.34 -19.11
C ASN A 361 -3.57 -1.19 -19.12
N ARG A 362 -4.71 -1.87 -19.02
CA ARG A 362 -4.79 -3.34 -19.01
C ARG A 362 -4.63 -3.96 -20.41
N SER A 363 -4.74 -3.16 -21.47
CA SER A 363 -4.55 -3.65 -22.83
C SER A 363 -3.07 -3.83 -23.16
N SER A 364 -2.75 -4.71 -24.09
CA SER A 364 -1.38 -4.86 -24.59
C SER A 364 -0.92 -3.69 -25.49
N GLU A 365 -1.85 -2.83 -25.92
CA GLU A 365 -1.57 -1.72 -26.81
C GLU A 365 -1.11 -0.49 -26.02
N PRO A 366 -0.04 0.19 -26.43
CA PRO A 366 0.31 1.49 -25.87
C PRO A 366 -0.76 2.53 -26.19
N VAL A 367 -0.95 3.47 -25.26
CA VAL A 367 -1.97 4.52 -25.36
C VAL A 367 -1.33 5.87 -25.14
N LYS A 368 -1.66 6.84 -25.98
CA LYS A 368 -1.37 8.25 -25.71
C LYS A 368 -2.51 8.84 -24.86
N LEU A 369 -2.21 9.15 -23.61
CA LEU A 369 -3.16 9.75 -22.68
C LEU A 369 -3.02 11.28 -22.71
N LYS A 370 -4.06 11.97 -23.12
CA LYS A 370 -4.17 13.41 -22.94
C LYS A 370 -4.81 13.70 -21.58
N ALA A 371 -4.04 14.26 -20.66
CA ALA A 371 -4.52 14.63 -19.34
C ALA A 371 -4.86 16.13 -19.31
N ASN A 372 -6.13 16.46 -19.08
CA ASN A 372 -6.55 17.84 -18.89
C ASN A 372 -6.49 18.15 -17.38
N LEU A 373 -5.44 18.86 -16.98
CA LEU A 373 -5.12 19.22 -15.60
C LEU A 373 -5.80 20.53 -15.20
N PRO A 374 -6.09 20.75 -13.92
CA PRO A 374 -6.62 22.01 -13.41
C PRO A 374 -5.56 23.12 -13.33
N PHE A 375 -4.28 22.82 -13.59
CA PHE A 375 -3.16 23.76 -13.55
C PHE A 375 -2.03 23.34 -14.49
N GLU A 376 -1.11 24.24 -14.79
CA GLU A 376 0.18 23.90 -15.40
C GLU A 376 1.11 23.30 -14.35
N SER A 377 1.66 22.13 -14.64
CA SER A 377 2.66 21.49 -13.78
C SER A 377 4.06 21.99 -14.15
N ARG A 378 4.92 22.13 -13.15
CA ARG A 378 6.35 22.44 -13.32
C ARG A 378 7.22 21.20 -13.23
N GLN A 379 6.76 20.22 -12.43
CA GLN A 379 7.41 18.92 -12.30
C GLN A 379 6.40 17.82 -12.56
N VAL A 380 6.85 16.75 -13.23
CA VAL A 380 6.03 15.57 -13.50
C VAL A 380 6.86 14.31 -13.23
N TYR A 381 6.36 13.48 -12.34
CA TYR A 381 6.94 12.18 -12.06
C TYR A 381 6.02 11.09 -12.56
N ALA A 382 6.58 10.09 -13.22
CA ALA A 382 5.90 8.85 -13.59
C ALA A 382 6.43 7.70 -12.74
N VAL A 383 5.52 7.00 -12.11
CA VAL A 383 5.81 5.76 -11.37
C VAL A 383 5.15 4.62 -12.11
N LEU A 384 5.92 3.62 -12.50
CA LEU A 384 5.46 2.51 -13.33
C LEU A 384 5.61 1.18 -12.61
N THR A 385 4.55 0.38 -12.65
CA THR A 385 4.59 -1.07 -12.35
C THR A 385 3.96 -1.86 -13.50
N ASN A 386 4.60 -2.94 -13.91
CA ASN A 386 4.10 -3.92 -14.86
C ASN A 386 4.72 -5.30 -14.57
N ALA A 387 4.53 -6.28 -15.43
CA ALA A 387 5.06 -7.63 -15.24
C ALA A 387 6.61 -7.72 -15.10
N THR A 388 7.33 -6.70 -15.53
CA THR A 388 8.82 -6.70 -15.55
C THR A 388 9.45 -5.57 -14.76
N ARG A 389 8.66 -4.58 -14.30
CA ARG A 389 9.15 -3.39 -13.58
C ARG A 389 8.25 -3.10 -12.40
N ASN A 390 8.84 -2.94 -11.25
CA ASN A 390 8.13 -2.67 -10.02
C ASN A 390 8.46 -1.28 -9.49
N ARG A 391 7.46 -0.39 -9.44
CA ARG A 391 7.55 0.98 -8.94
C ARG A 391 8.78 1.75 -9.49
N PHE A 392 8.94 1.69 -10.79
CA PHE A 392 10.01 2.41 -11.47
C PHE A 392 9.66 3.90 -11.55
N VAL A 393 10.38 4.73 -10.80
CA VAL A 393 10.15 6.19 -10.71
C VAL A 393 11.02 6.90 -11.74
N GLN A 394 10.43 7.79 -12.51
CA GLN A 394 11.13 8.66 -13.46
C GLN A 394 10.67 10.11 -13.31
N ASP A 395 11.63 11.03 -13.33
CA ASP A 395 11.33 12.43 -13.62
C ASP A 395 11.12 12.58 -15.14
N VAL A 396 9.92 12.98 -15.51
CA VAL A 396 9.52 13.18 -16.90
C VAL A 396 9.12 14.65 -17.16
N SER A 397 9.58 15.56 -16.30
CA SER A 397 9.25 16.98 -16.36
C SER A 397 9.66 17.61 -17.68
N THR A 398 10.82 17.27 -18.23
CA THR A 398 11.29 17.78 -19.52
C THR A 398 10.38 17.41 -20.70
N GLN A 399 9.56 16.36 -20.54
CA GLN A 399 8.66 15.86 -21.57
C GLN A 399 7.24 16.41 -21.40
N TYR A 400 6.76 16.57 -20.16
CA TYR A 400 5.34 16.73 -19.87
C TYR A 400 5.00 17.94 -19.00
N ALA A 401 5.99 18.64 -18.43
CA ALA A 401 5.74 19.88 -17.67
C ALA A 401 5.53 21.10 -18.59
N GLY A 402 5.08 22.20 -18.02
CA GLY A 402 4.85 23.47 -18.73
C GLY A 402 3.54 23.53 -19.51
N THR A 403 2.61 22.61 -19.25
CA THR A 403 1.29 22.60 -19.89
C THR A 403 0.22 22.06 -18.93
N ALA A 404 -1.01 22.55 -19.11
CA ALA A 404 -2.19 21.98 -18.45
C ALA A 404 -2.81 20.81 -19.24
N SER A 405 -2.26 20.44 -20.40
CA SER A 405 -2.79 19.35 -21.21
C SER A 405 -1.67 18.45 -21.79
N PRO A 406 -0.83 17.83 -20.93
CA PRO A 406 0.22 16.94 -21.41
C PRO A 406 -0.35 15.72 -22.13
N GLU A 407 0.36 15.28 -23.18
CA GLU A 407 0.08 14.03 -23.88
C GLU A 407 1.13 13.00 -23.50
N ILE A 408 0.74 12.02 -22.69
CA ILE A 408 1.63 11.07 -22.02
C ILE A 408 1.56 9.71 -22.71
N ASP A 409 2.71 9.16 -23.06
CA ASP A 409 2.79 7.84 -23.64
C ASP A 409 2.76 6.76 -22.56
N LEU A 410 1.69 5.98 -22.51
CA LEU A 410 1.50 4.87 -21.59
C LEU A 410 1.81 3.55 -22.32
N LEU A 411 2.62 2.72 -21.69
CA LEU A 411 2.84 1.35 -22.17
C LEU A 411 1.56 0.52 -22.05
N GLY A 412 1.44 -0.52 -22.87
CA GLY A 412 0.46 -1.56 -22.66
C GLY A 412 0.81 -2.43 -21.44
N ASN A 413 -0.21 -3.07 -20.85
CA ASN A 413 -0.06 -3.90 -19.65
C ASN A 413 0.73 -3.19 -18.55
N ALA A 414 0.29 -2.01 -18.15
CA ALA A 414 1.03 -1.17 -17.21
C ALA A 414 0.11 -0.36 -16.28
N PHE A 415 0.54 -0.20 -15.05
CA PHE A 415 -0.07 0.64 -14.04
C PHE A 415 0.85 1.81 -13.72
N TYR A 416 0.30 3.02 -13.80
CA TYR A 416 1.01 4.27 -13.57
C TYR A 416 0.43 5.05 -12.41
N THR A 417 1.31 5.69 -11.66
CA THR A 417 0.99 6.91 -10.91
C THR A 417 1.74 8.06 -11.56
N LEU A 418 0.99 9.06 -12.01
CA LEU A 418 1.52 10.29 -12.58
C LEU A 418 1.33 11.39 -11.54
N GLN A 419 2.42 11.94 -11.04
CA GLN A 419 2.37 13.10 -10.15
C GLN A 419 2.67 14.37 -10.93
N PHE A 420 1.76 15.33 -10.81
CA PHE A 420 1.90 16.67 -11.37
C PHE A 420 2.05 17.66 -10.21
N ILE A 421 3.15 18.39 -10.19
CA ILE A 421 3.47 19.36 -9.14
C ILE A 421 3.42 20.74 -9.74
N ARG A 422 2.61 21.62 -9.14
CA ARG A 422 2.36 22.97 -9.59
C ARG A 422 3.48 23.93 -9.26
N THR A 423 4.03 23.81 -8.05
CA THR A 423 5.17 24.59 -7.60
C THR A 423 6.45 23.78 -7.84
N GLU A 424 7.54 24.43 -8.22
CA GLU A 424 8.84 23.85 -7.95
C GLU A 424 8.87 23.57 -6.47
N ALA A 425 9.30 22.35 -6.05
CA ALA A 425 9.70 22.16 -4.69
C ALA A 425 10.58 23.38 -4.36
N GLU A 426 10.22 24.14 -3.34
CA GLU A 426 11.10 25.22 -2.89
C GLU A 426 12.45 24.52 -2.72
N THR A 427 13.39 24.84 -3.62
CA THR A 427 14.79 24.61 -3.31
C THR A 427 14.97 25.46 -2.07
N PRO A 428 15.22 24.90 -0.89
CA PRO A 428 15.47 25.71 0.28
C PRO A 428 16.51 26.74 -0.19
N GLU A 429 16.21 28.05 -0.10
CA GLU A 429 17.24 29.04 -0.33
C GLU A 429 18.43 28.55 0.48
N PRO A 430 19.64 28.45 -0.10
CA PRO A 430 20.79 27.97 0.63
C PRO A 430 20.85 28.83 1.90
N SER A 431 20.40 28.24 3.01
CA SER A 431 20.58 28.86 4.32
C SER A 431 22.05 29.19 4.38
N GLU A 432 22.41 30.45 4.67
CA GLU A 432 23.79 30.83 4.86
C GLU A 432 24.44 29.74 5.72
N PRO A 433 25.64 29.26 5.37
CA PRO A 433 26.25 28.14 6.04
C PRO A 433 26.33 28.47 7.53
N THR A 434 25.39 27.93 8.27
CA THR A 434 25.47 27.90 9.71
C THR A 434 26.69 27.06 9.97
N VAL A 435 27.74 27.65 10.55
CA VAL A 435 28.94 26.93 10.98
C VAL A 435 28.43 25.76 11.83
N MET A 436 28.43 24.57 11.23
CA MET A 436 27.93 23.38 11.92
C MET A 436 29.00 22.90 12.89
N GLU A 437 28.91 23.34 14.16
CA GLU A 437 29.46 22.62 15.30
C GLU A 437 28.63 21.36 15.60
N ALA A 438 28.32 20.58 14.60
CA ALA A 438 27.63 19.32 14.77
C ALA A 438 28.58 18.17 14.47
N TYR A 439 29.38 17.80 15.45
CA TYR A 439 29.82 16.41 15.52
C TYR A 439 28.57 15.55 15.60
N LYS A 440 28.24 14.84 14.51
CA LYS A 440 27.28 13.74 14.60
C LYS A 440 27.74 12.81 15.72
N LYS A 441 26.95 12.67 16.76
CA LYS A 441 27.17 11.59 17.71
C LYS A 441 27.04 10.30 16.92
N THR A 442 28.11 9.52 16.85
CA THR A 442 28.18 8.25 16.15
C THR A 442 27.10 7.23 16.54
N THR A 443 26.34 7.51 17.58
CA THR A 443 25.23 6.69 18.07
C THR A 443 23.87 6.99 17.43
N GLU A 444 23.71 8.07 16.69
CA GLU A 444 22.39 8.49 16.19
C GLU A 444 22.18 8.25 14.70
N VAL A 445 23.21 7.97 13.91
CA VAL A 445 23.13 7.86 12.45
C VAL A 445 24.10 6.83 11.87
N ASN A 446 24.22 5.67 12.47
CA ASN A 446 25.06 4.62 11.93
C ASN A 446 24.30 3.27 11.97
N PRO A 447 24.15 2.60 10.84
CA PRO A 447 24.65 2.92 9.50
C PRO A 447 23.78 3.96 8.77
N LEU A 448 24.38 4.74 7.85
CA LEU A 448 23.64 5.67 6.98
C LEU A 448 22.62 4.94 6.08
N ASN A 449 22.92 3.71 5.75
CA ASN A 449 22.05 2.81 5.00
C ASN A 449 21.79 1.55 5.85
N PRO A 450 20.66 1.45 6.55
CA PRO A 450 20.29 0.27 7.31
C PRO A 450 19.70 -0.86 6.44
N TYR A 451 19.53 -0.64 5.13
CA TYR A 451 18.74 -1.54 4.27
C TYR A 451 19.61 -2.49 3.43
N ARG A 452 20.90 -2.17 3.22
CA ARG A 452 21.79 -2.96 2.40
C ARG A 452 23.24 -2.86 2.87
N PHE A 453 23.97 -3.95 2.76
CA PHE A 453 25.41 -3.91 2.91
C PHE A 453 26.02 -3.11 1.77
N CYS A 454 26.86 -2.16 2.10
CA CYS A 454 27.44 -1.20 1.18
C CYS A 454 28.85 -0.86 1.65
N ALA A 455 29.83 -0.99 0.75
CA ALA A 455 31.22 -0.68 1.02
C ALA A 455 31.78 0.34 0.01
N ASP A 456 33.05 0.67 0.16
CA ASP A 456 33.85 1.51 -0.76
C ASP A 456 33.11 2.78 -1.22
N PRO A 457 32.70 3.67 -0.28
CA PRO A 457 31.91 4.82 -0.64
C PRO A 457 32.74 5.86 -1.38
N THR A 458 32.16 6.39 -2.46
CA THR A 458 32.64 7.64 -3.10
C THR A 458 31.54 8.68 -3.06
N SER A 459 31.87 9.93 -3.29
CA SER A 459 30.89 11.00 -3.25
C SER A 459 31.14 12.05 -4.35
N VAL A 460 30.07 12.70 -4.76
CA VAL A 460 30.08 13.83 -5.67
C VAL A 460 29.11 14.88 -5.17
N GLU A 461 29.53 16.14 -5.24
CA GLU A 461 28.61 17.27 -5.03
C GLU A 461 28.07 17.70 -6.39
N TYR A 462 26.75 17.83 -6.46
CA TYR A 462 26.07 18.32 -7.64
C TYR A 462 24.86 19.14 -7.23
N GLU A 463 24.78 20.37 -7.74
CA GLU A 463 23.70 21.32 -7.46
C GLU A 463 23.40 21.53 -5.97
N GLY A 464 24.46 21.64 -5.15
CA GLY A 464 24.31 21.88 -3.71
C GLY A 464 23.89 20.64 -2.88
N ARG A 465 23.85 19.47 -3.49
CA ARG A 465 23.53 18.19 -2.85
C ARG A 465 24.74 17.26 -2.91
N LEU A 466 25.08 16.64 -1.79
CA LEU A 466 26.08 15.59 -1.72
C LEU A 466 25.45 14.24 -2.04
N TYR A 467 25.92 13.59 -3.08
CA TYR A 467 25.58 12.21 -3.43
C TYR A 467 26.67 11.26 -3.00
N VAL A 468 26.30 10.18 -2.35
CA VAL A 468 27.22 9.12 -1.90
C VAL A 468 26.82 7.82 -2.58
N TYR A 469 27.79 7.19 -3.22
CA TYR A 469 27.65 5.91 -3.88
C TYR A 469 28.50 4.88 -3.16
N GLY A 470 27.99 3.66 -3.03
CA GLY A 470 28.75 2.53 -2.51
C GLY A 470 28.48 1.27 -3.30
N THR A 471 29.34 0.28 -3.19
CA THR A 471 29.11 -1.05 -3.77
C THR A 471 27.87 -1.68 -3.15
N ASN A 472 27.09 -2.42 -3.95
CA ASN A 472 25.96 -3.18 -3.42
C ASN A 472 26.43 -4.58 -2.99
N ASP A 473 27.15 -4.66 -1.87
CA ASP A 473 27.65 -5.93 -1.31
C ASP A 473 26.53 -6.88 -0.91
N GLN A 474 25.31 -6.38 -0.74
CA GLN A 474 24.14 -7.21 -0.53
C GLN A 474 23.93 -8.21 -1.67
N GLN A 475 24.27 -7.86 -2.92
CA GLN A 475 24.14 -8.78 -4.06
C GLN A 475 25.08 -9.99 -3.94
N GLU A 476 26.29 -9.78 -3.45
CA GLU A 476 27.22 -10.88 -3.19
C GLU A 476 26.75 -11.73 -2.00
N PHE A 477 26.30 -11.07 -0.92
CA PHE A 477 25.77 -11.73 0.26
C PHE A 477 24.58 -12.63 -0.09
N ASP A 478 23.61 -12.11 -0.83
CA ASP A 478 22.41 -12.85 -1.25
C ASP A 478 22.77 -14.03 -2.17
N ALA A 479 23.70 -13.84 -3.08
CA ALA A 479 24.13 -14.86 -4.04
C ALA A 479 24.96 -15.99 -3.41
N THR A 480 25.66 -15.73 -2.30
CA THR A 480 26.55 -16.67 -1.63
C THR A 480 25.96 -17.27 -0.35
N GLY A 481 24.74 -16.90 0.02
CA GLY A 481 24.10 -17.34 1.27
C GLY A 481 24.72 -16.73 2.53
N GLY A 482 25.32 -15.56 2.40
CA GLY A 482 25.80 -14.78 3.54
C GLY A 482 27.14 -15.20 4.10
N LEU A 483 27.99 -15.91 3.37
CA LEU A 483 29.18 -16.52 3.96
C LEU A 483 30.49 -16.27 3.24
N THR A 484 31.46 -15.89 4.00
CA THR A 484 32.84 -16.33 4.13
C THR A 484 33.88 -15.73 3.22
N SER A 485 33.62 -15.29 2.03
CA SER A 485 34.53 -14.45 1.25
C SER A 485 33.78 -13.69 0.18
N ASN A 486 33.77 -12.39 0.29
CA ASN A 486 33.30 -11.53 -0.79
C ASN A 486 34.26 -11.71 -1.98
N THR A 487 33.77 -12.28 -3.06
CA THR A 487 34.53 -12.46 -4.31
C THR A 487 34.29 -11.30 -5.27
N TYR A 488 33.40 -10.39 -4.90
CA TYR A 488 32.91 -9.26 -5.73
C TYR A 488 32.29 -9.68 -7.07
N GLY A 489 32.19 -10.98 -7.32
CA GLY A 489 31.78 -11.52 -8.61
C GLY A 489 30.29 -11.34 -8.94
N LYS A 490 29.47 -10.98 -7.97
CA LYS A 490 28.02 -10.82 -8.13
C LYS A 490 27.53 -9.38 -8.06
N ILE A 491 28.41 -8.43 -7.71
CA ILE A 491 28.05 -7.02 -7.59
C ILE A 491 27.87 -6.42 -9.00
N ARG A 492 26.69 -5.89 -9.28
CA ARG A 492 26.30 -5.30 -10.57
C ARG A 492 25.65 -3.93 -10.43
N SER A 493 25.41 -3.49 -9.21
CA SER A 493 24.78 -2.21 -8.94
C SER A 493 25.52 -1.45 -7.85
N LEU A 494 25.30 -0.14 -7.86
CA LEU A 494 25.73 0.77 -6.80
C LEU A 494 24.51 1.14 -5.96
N VAL A 495 24.75 1.36 -4.68
CA VAL A 495 23.77 1.97 -3.76
C VAL A 495 23.98 3.48 -3.79
N MET A 496 22.91 4.26 -3.87
CA MET A 496 22.98 5.72 -3.89
C MET A 496 22.19 6.34 -2.76
N MET A 497 22.82 7.27 -2.08
CA MET A 497 22.21 8.13 -1.06
C MET A 497 22.58 9.59 -1.33
N SER A 498 21.78 10.53 -0.86
CA SER A 498 22.13 11.95 -0.95
C SER A 498 21.65 12.74 0.27
N THR A 499 22.29 13.89 0.46
CA THR A 499 21.93 14.83 1.53
C THR A 499 22.24 16.27 1.09
N GLU A 500 21.48 17.22 1.62
CA GLU A 500 21.76 18.65 1.49
C GLU A 500 22.38 19.22 2.76
N ASP A 501 22.16 18.58 3.90
CA ASP A 501 22.51 19.10 5.22
C ASP A 501 23.40 18.15 6.04
N LEU A 502 23.82 17.02 5.48
CA LEU A 502 24.58 15.95 6.14
C LEU A 502 23.88 15.32 7.36
N VAL A 503 22.62 15.69 7.61
CA VAL A 503 21.80 15.20 8.71
C VAL A 503 20.67 14.33 8.17
N ASN A 504 19.93 14.83 7.21
CA ASN A 504 18.82 14.15 6.57
C ASN A 504 19.31 13.49 5.27
N TRP A 505 19.16 12.17 5.20
CA TRP A 505 19.62 11.39 4.07
C TRP A 505 18.47 10.81 3.27
N THR A 506 18.54 10.95 1.96
CA THR A 506 17.62 10.32 1.01
C THR A 506 18.27 9.07 0.46
N TYR A 507 17.65 7.92 0.63
CA TYR A 507 18.05 6.67 -0.01
C TYR A 507 17.39 6.56 -1.38
N HIS A 508 18.19 6.52 -2.46
CA HIS A 508 17.72 6.46 -3.85
C HIS A 508 17.61 5.02 -4.38
N GLY A 509 17.97 4.02 -3.58
CA GLY A 509 17.97 2.63 -4.00
C GLY A 509 19.28 2.23 -4.67
N THR A 510 19.20 1.35 -5.66
CA THR A 510 20.34 0.82 -6.40
C THR A 510 20.31 1.26 -7.86
N ILE A 511 21.47 1.55 -8.39
CA ILE A 511 21.71 1.84 -9.82
C ILE A 511 22.27 0.59 -10.45
N ASP A 512 21.54 -0.03 -11.38
CA ASP A 512 22.04 -1.15 -12.17
C ASP A 512 23.08 -0.63 -13.18
N MET A 513 24.33 -0.90 -12.91
CA MET A 513 25.44 -0.44 -13.75
C MET A 513 25.47 -1.12 -15.11
N THR A 514 24.93 -2.33 -15.23
CA THR A 514 24.86 -3.01 -16.52
C THR A 514 23.82 -2.36 -17.43
N ALA A 515 22.75 -1.82 -16.85
CA ALA A 515 21.74 -1.06 -17.59
C ALA A 515 22.25 0.33 -18.03
N VAL A 516 23.09 0.98 -17.19
CA VAL A 516 23.62 2.33 -17.46
C VAL A 516 24.79 2.31 -18.43
N CYS A 517 25.71 1.37 -18.26
CA CYS A 517 27.00 1.35 -18.97
C CYS A 517 27.07 0.33 -20.12
N GLY A 518 26.06 -0.49 -20.29
CA GLY A 518 25.98 -1.47 -21.37
C GLY A 518 26.89 -2.70 -21.20
N GLN A 519 27.01 -3.50 -22.28
CA GLN A 519 27.59 -4.85 -22.23
C GLN A 519 29.10 -4.94 -21.97
N TRP A 520 29.84 -3.83 -22.00
CA TRP A 520 31.26 -3.85 -21.71
C TRP A 520 31.59 -3.93 -20.22
N LEU A 521 30.56 -3.88 -19.38
CA LEU A 521 30.66 -4.01 -17.92
C LEU A 521 30.32 -5.43 -17.48
N ASN A 522 31.29 -6.31 -17.43
CA ASN A 522 31.10 -7.67 -16.97
C ASN A 522 31.73 -7.99 -15.62
N ALA A 523 32.27 -7.02 -14.92
CA ALA A 523 32.99 -7.25 -13.69
C ALA A 523 32.33 -6.62 -12.48
N SER A 524 32.85 -6.88 -11.31
CA SER A 524 32.54 -6.29 -10.04
C SER A 524 32.79 -4.80 -10.03
N TRP A 525 31.93 -4.05 -9.34
CA TRP A 525 31.99 -2.59 -9.34
C TRP A 525 32.20 -2.06 -7.93
N ALA A 526 33.21 -1.25 -7.82
CA ALA A 526 33.36 -0.25 -6.78
C ALA A 526 33.24 1.14 -7.42
N PRO A 527 32.59 2.12 -6.77
CA PRO A 527 32.45 3.48 -7.27
C PRO A 527 33.78 4.23 -7.35
#